data_8f852ce0b07903881a2acb47dd3e37f7
#
_entry.id   8f852ce0b07903881a2acb47dd3e37f7
#
_cell.length_a   1.000
_cell.length_b   1.000
_cell.length_c   1.000
_cell.angle_alpha   90.00
_cell.angle_beta   90.00
_cell.angle_gamma   90.00
#
_symmetry.space_group_name_H-M   'P 1'
#
loop_
_entity.id
_entity.type
_entity.pdbx_description
1 polymer ?
#
loop_
_entity_poly.entity_id
_entity_poly.type
_entity_poly.pdbx_seq_one_letter_code
_entity_poly.pdbx_strand_id
1 'polypeptide(L)'
;EYTLPSDGMIIRQMEKKGKVNRRTWFALALMLLVVPLLLYLSVRFFHGRKYLICSLIVIVAAMLPFFMMFEGRKPKAREIMVISVLAAIGVAGRAAFFMVPSFKPVAAIVILTGVSFGGEAGFLVGCLIMMLSNMFMGQGPWTPWQMFSFGIIGFLAGILYQKGILKARKRDLCIYGFLSVVLIYGGIMNPAALFMSVYQ
;
A
#
# COMPACT_ATOMS: atom_id res chain seq x y z
N GLU A 1 27.64 30.72 2.20
CA GLU A 1 27.49 30.00 0.90
C GLU A 1 27.11 28.54 1.23
N TYR A 2 25.80 28.28 1.32
CA TYR A 2 25.27 26.92 1.46
C TYR A 2 25.32 26.23 0.10
N THR A 3 26.35 25.47 -0.15
CA THR A 3 26.36 24.54 -1.27
C THR A 3 25.41 23.39 -0.95
N LEU A 4 24.27 23.34 -1.62
CA LEU A 4 23.36 22.19 -1.65
C LEU A 4 24.19 20.95 -2.00
N PRO A 5 24.07 19.83 -1.27
CA PRO A 5 24.76 18.59 -1.63
C PRO A 5 24.30 18.21 -3.03
N SER A 6 25.26 18.13 -3.93
CA SER A 6 25.12 17.95 -5.37
C SER A 6 24.03 16.94 -5.71
N ASP A 7 23.17 17.29 -6.63
CA ASP A 7 22.12 16.48 -7.27
C ASP A 7 22.56 15.05 -7.63
N GLY A 8 23.86 14.82 -7.78
CA GLY A 8 24.45 13.53 -8.04
C GLY A 8 24.27 12.46 -6.97
N MET A 9 24.05 12.82 -5.68
CA MET A 9 23.89 11.83 -4.63
C MET A 9 22.42 11.34 -4.56
N ILE A 10 21.47 12.20 -4.84
CA ILE A 10 20.04 11.85 -4.94
C ILE A 10 19.82 11.04 -6.22
N ILE A 11 20.44 11.45 -7.33
CA ILE A 11 20.38 10.76 -8.61
C ILE A 11 21.06 9.39 -8.54
N ARG A 12 22.20 9.23 -7.86
CA ARG A 12 22.84 7.92 -7.67
C ARG A 12 22.07 6.96 -6.76
N GLN A 13 21.26 7.47 -5.84
CA GLN A 13 20.33 6.62 -5.09
C GLN A 13 19.11 6.22 -5.92
N MET A 14 18.69 7.07 -6.86
CA MET A 14 17.65 6.74 -7.85
C MET A 14 18.16 5.80 -8.95
N GLU A 15 19.44 5.82 -9.26
CA GLU A 15 20.08 5.02 -10.33
C GLU A 15 20.49 3.61 -9.90
N LYS A 16 20.48 3.28 -8.60
CA LYS A 16 20.47 1.88 -8.20
C LYS A 16 19.14 1.26 -8.62
N LYS A 17 19.01 0.96 -9.91
CA LYS A 17 18.11 -0.05 -10.46
C LYS A 17 18.39 -1.36 -9.70
N GLY A 18 17.86 -1.46 -8.48
CA GLY A 18 17.96 -2.64 -7.65
C GLY A 18 17.27 -3.76 -8.40
N LYS A 19 18.00 -4.81 -8.78
CA LYS A 19 17.39 -6.07 -9.18
C LYS A 19 16.33 -6.38 -8.15
N VAL A 20 15.06 -6.44 -8.58
CA VAL A 20 13.94 -6.83 -7.73
C VAL A 20 14.35 -8.13 -7.06
N ASN A 21 14.51 -8.10 -5.74
CA ASN A 21 15.07 -9.22 -4.99
C ASN A 21 14.13 -10.43 -5.13
N ARG A 22 14.69 -11.64 -5.16
CA ARG A 22 13.90 -12.89 -5.15
C ARG A 22 12.81 -12.88 -4.07
N ARG A 23 13.08 -12.23 -2.94
CA ARG A 23 12.14 -12.05 -1.82
C ARG A 23 10.91 -11.20 -2.23
N THR A 24 11.10 -10.14 -3.03
CA THR A 24 10.03 -9.27 -3.51
C THR A 24 9.13 -10.01 -4.52
N TRP A 25 9.72 -10.85 -5.38
CA TRP A 25 8.97 -11.73 -6.27
C TRP A 25 8.16 -12.77 -5.50
N PHE A 26 8.75 -13.34 -4.46
CA PHE A 26 8.07 -14.31 -3.61
C PHE A 26 6.89 -13.67 -2.87
N ALA A 27 7.06 -12.46 -2.32
CA ALA A 27 5.98 -11.71 -1.69
C ALA A 27 4.84 -11.38 -2.67
N LEU A 28 5.19 -11.02 -3.92
CA LEU A 28 4.24 -10.73 -4.97
C LEU A 28 3.45 -11.98 -5.40
N ALA A 29 4.13 -13.11 -5.55
CA ALA A 29 3.51 -14.39 -5.88
C ALA A 29 2.61 -14.88 -4.74
N LEU A 30 3.09 -14.78 -3.49
CA LEU A 30 2.32 -15.11 -2.29
C LEU A 30 1.04 -14.28 -2.23
N MET A 31 1.14 -12.98 -2.51
CA MET A 31 0.04 -12.05 -2.47
C MET A 31 -1.00 -12.30 -3.57
N LEU A 32 -0.55 -12.50 -4.81
CA LEU A 32 -1.45 -12.68 -5.95
C LEU A 32 -2.10 -14.08 -5.99
N LEU A 33 -1.48 -15.08 -5.40
CA LEU A 33 -1.94 -16.47 -5.43
C LEU A 33 -2.56 -16.91 -4.10
N VAL A 34 -1.84 -16.71 -3.00
CA VAL A 34 -2.22 -17.28 -1.70
C VAL A 34 -3.38 -16.51 -1.08
N VAL A 35 -3.38 -15.17 -1.17
CA VAL A 35 -4.47 -14.37 -0.56
C VAL A 35 -5.82 -14.63 -1.23
N PRO A 36 -5.97 -14.57 -2.57
CA PRO A 36 -7.22 -14.91 -3.22
C PRO A 36 -7.65 -16.36 -2.97
N LEU A 37 -6.67 -17.29 -2.95
CA LEU A 37 -6.96 -18.71 -2.69
C LEU A 37 -7.48 -18.92 -1.27
N LEU A 38 -6.83 -18.32 -0.27
CA LEU A 38 -7.27 -18.42 1.13
C LEU A 38 -8.63 -17.74 1.34
N LEU A 39 -8.87 -16.60 0.69
CA LEU A 39 -10.17 -15.96 0.73
C LEU A 39 -11.25 -16.83 0.09
N TYR A 40 -10.97 -17.43 -1.06
CA TYR A 40 -11.88 -18.36 -1.72
C TYR A 40 -12.20 -19.58 -0.84
N LEU A 41 -11.18 -20.19 -0.23
CA LEU A 41 -11.34 -21.30 0.70
C LEU A 41 -12.15 -20.89 1.95
N SER A 42 -11.90 -19.70 2.47
CA SER A 42 -12.68 -19.16 3.60
C SER A 42 -14.16 -19.05 3.28
N VAL A 43 -14.49 -18.56 2.09
CA VAL A 43 -15.90 -18.47 1.60
C VAL A 43 -16.52 -19.86 1.48
N ARG A 44 -15.75 -20.84 0.98
CA ARG A 44 -16.26 -22.20 0.70
C ARG A 44 -16.50 -23.02 1.95
N PHE A 45 -15.64 -22.88 2.98
CA PHE A 45 -15.66 -23.73 4.18
C PHE A 45 -16.32 -23.07 5.39
N PHE A 46 -16.35 -21.76 5.48
CA PHE A 46 -16.90 -21.04 6.63
C PHE A 46 -18.10 -20.19 6.22
N HIS A 47 -19.24 -20.44 6.86
CA HIS A 47 -20.47 -19.66 6.67
C HIS A 47 -20.69 -18.72 7.87
N GLY A 48 -21.20 -17.52 7.63
CA GLY A 48 -21.59 -16.58 8.69
C GLY A 48 -20.42 -15.80 9.31
N ARG A 49 -20.55 -15.44 10.60
CA ARG A 49 -19.56 -14.61 11.33
C ARG A 49 -18.14 -15.17 11.33
N LYS A 50 -17.98 -16.49 11.28
CA LYS A 50 -16.67 -17.15 11.23
C LYS A 50 -15.88 -16.79 9.97
N TYR A 51 -16.57 -16.57 8.86
CA TYR A 51 -15.96 -16.12 7.61
C TYR A 51 -15.30 -14.74 7.75
N LEU A 52 -15.98 -13.75 8.37
CA LEU A 52 -15.41 -12.42 8.58
C LEU A 52 -14.12 -12.48 9.40
N ILE A 53 -14.11 -13.24 10.48
CA ILE A 53 -12.92 -13.41 11.34
C ILE A 53 -11.78 -14.07 10.55
N CYS A 54 -12.07 -15.14 9.80
CA CYS A 54 -11.06 -15.82 8.99
C CYS A 54 -10.48 -14.90 7.90
N SER A 55 -11.32 -14.15 7.19
CA SER A 55 -10.86 -13.21 6.16
C SER A 55 -10.00 -12.09 6.74
N LEU A 56 -10.35 -11.61 7.93
CA LEU A 56 -9.58 -10.61 8.66
C LEU A 56 -8.17 -11.14 9.02
N ILE A 57 -8.12 -12.34 9.57
CA ILE A 57 -6.86 -13.02 9.94
C ILE A 57 -5.99 -13.24 8.69
N VAL A 58 -6.58 -13.69 7.59
CA VAL A 58 -5.87 -13.92 6.31
C VAL A 58 -5.24 -12.63 5.79
N ILE A 59 -5.97 -11.52 5.82
CA ILE A 59 -5.44 -10.24 5.34
C ILE A 59 -4.33 -9.72 6.25
N VAL A 60 -4.51 -9.77 7.56
CA VAL A 60 -3.46 -9.37 8.50
C VAL A 60 -2.22 -10.25 8.32
N ALA A 61 -2.39 -11.56 8.19
CA ALA A 61 -1.29 -12.47 7.93
C ALA A 61 -0.58 -12.18 6.59
N ALA A 62 -1.34 -11.80 5.55
CA ALA A 62 -0.78 -11.42 4.26
C ALA A 62 0.04 -10.11 4.30
N MET A 63 -0.19 -9.25 5.29
CA MET A 63 0.59 -8.02 5.48
C MET A 63 1.93 -8.26 6.17
N LEU A 64 2.04 -9.30 7.01
CA LEU A 64 3.24 -9.59 7.79
C LEU A 64 4.53 -9.72 6.95
N PRO A 65 4.57 -10.44 5.81
CA PRO A 65 5.77 -10.53 4.98
C PRO A 65 6.29 -9.17 4.53
N PHE A 66 5.41 -8.21 4.25
CA PHE A 66 5.81 -6.87 3.80
C PHE A 66 6.45 -6.06 4.93
N PHE A 67 5.92 -6.15 6.14
CA PHE A 67 6.53 -5.53 7.31
C PHE A 67 7.90 -6.14 7.62
N MET A 68 8.03 -7.47 7.56
CA MET A 68 9.29 -8.17 7.75
C MET A 68 10.32 -7.81 6.67
N MET A 69 9.89 -7.64 5.42
CA MET A 69 10.78 -7.22 4.33
C MET A 69 11.31 -5.81 4.55
N PHE A 70 10.45 -4.88 4.99
CA PHE A 70 10.85 -3.53 5.31
C PHE A 70 11.84 -3.50 6.48
N GLU A 71 11.57 -4.21 7.56
CA GLU A 71 12.47 -4.34 8.71
C GLU A 71 13.81 -4.97 8.31
N GLY A 72 13.78 -6.02 7.51
CA GLY A 72 14.97 -6.71 7.00
C GLY A 72 15.89 -5.84 6.13
N ARG A 73 15.39 -4.74 5.59
CA ARG A 73 16.17 -3.74 4.83
C ARG A 73 17.05 -2.88 5.73
N LYS A 74 16.84 -2.89 7.07
CA LYS A 74 17.50 -2.01 8.05
C LYS A 74 17.44 -0.55 7.60
N PRO A 75 16.24 0.05 7.51
CA PRO A 75 16.07 1.41 7.03
C PRO A 75 16.85 2.39 7.90
N LYS A 76 17.45 3.40 7.29
CA LYS A 76 18.14 4.46 8.05
C LYS A 76 17.10 5.29 8.81
N ALA A 77 17.50 5.84 9.98
CA ALA A 77 16.62 6.70 10.77
C ALA A 77 16.00 7.85 9.96
N ARG A 78 16.74 8.43 9.03
CA ARG A 78 16.26 9.45 8.11
C ARG A 78 15.13 8.96 7.21
N GLU A 79 15.22 7.73 6.72
CA GLU A 79 14.16 7.11 5.89
C GLU A 79 12.89 6.92 6.71
N ILE A 80 13.02 6.43 7.94
CA ILE A 80 11.89 6.26 8.87
C ILE A 80 11.21 7.59 9.16
N MET A 81 11.97 8.66 9.42
CA MET A 81 11.42 10.00 9.62
C MET A 81 10.60 10.46 8.42
N VAL A 82 11.13 10.34 7.20
CA VAL A 82 10.41 10.77 5.99
C VAL A 82 9.15 9.94 5.77
N ILE A 83 9.20 8.63 5.98
CA ILE A 83 8.04 7.73 5.90
C ILE A 83 6.95 8.16 6.90
N SER A 84 7.35 8.47 8.14
CA SER A 84 6.41 8.92 9.18
C SER A 84 5.75 10.26 8.82
N VAL A 85 6.52 11.20 8.28
CA VAL A 85 6.00 12.50 7.80
C VAL A 85 5.03 12.30 6.63
N LEU A 86 5.36 11.44 5.66
CA LEU A 86 4.47 11.14 4.53
C LEU A 86 3.19 10.47 4.98
N ALA A 87 3.27 9.56 5.97
CA ALA A 87 2.09 8.96 6.57
C ALA A 87 1.22 10.03 7.27
N ALA A 88 1.82 10.92 8.05
CA ALA A 88 1.11 12.02 8.71
C ALA A 88 0.42 12.97 7.71
N ILE A 89 1.11 13.35 6.63
CA ILE A 89 0.53 14.15 5.55
C ILE A 89 -0.64 13.40 4.89
N GLY A 90 -0.52 12.09 4.71
CA GLY A 90 -1.59 11.25 4.16
C GLY A 90 -2.83 11.21 5.05
N VAL A 91 -2.65 11.09 6.36
CA VAL A 91 -3.72 11.13 7.36
C VAL A 91 -4.38 12.51 7.37
N ALA A 92 -3.58 13.58 7.45
CA ALA A 92 -4.07 14.96 7.43
C ALA A 92 -4.82 15.28 6.13
N GLY A 93 -4.28 14.86 4.98
CA GLY A 93 -4.95 15.01 3.69
C GLY A 93 -6.28 14.28 3.63
N ARG A 94 -6.36 13.05 4.16
CA ARG A 94 -7.63 12.31 4.24
C ARG A 94 -8.64 13.01 5.16
N ALA A 95 -8.17 13.57 6.27
CA ALA A 95 -9.03 14.31 7.19
C ALA A 95 -9.51 15.64 6.57
N ALA A 96 -8.64 16.40 5.95
CA ALA A 96 -8.97 17.67 5.31
C ALA A 96 -10.02 17.51 4.19
N PHE A 97 -9.92 16.43 3.41
CA PHE A 97 -10.86 16.12 2.33
C PHE A 97 -11.94 15.12 2.72
N PHE A 98 -12.22 14.97 4.01
CA PHE A 98 -13.23 14.01 4.49
C PHE A 98 -14.63 14.32 3.93
N MET A 99 -14.99 15.61 3.85
CA MET A 99 -16.30 16.07 3.36
C MET A 99 -16.40 16.03 1.82
N VAL A 100 -15.29 15.85 1.10
CA VAL A 100 -15.31 15.80 -0.37
C VAL A 100 -15.47 14.35 -0.82
N PRO A 101 -16.62 14.00 -1.46
CA PRO A 101 -16.84 12.64 -1.93
C PRO A 101 -15.78 12.23 -2.96
N SER A 102 -15.27 11.02 -2.83
CA SER A 102 -14.34 10.37 -3.77
C SER A 102 -13.00 11.07 -4.00
N PHE A 103 -12.73 12.24 -3.40
CA PHE A 103 -11.44 12.91 -3.51
C PHE A 103 -10.59 12.67 -2.26
N LYS A 104 -9.60 11.80 -2.38
CA LYS A 104 -8.68 11.49 -1.27
C LYS A 104 -7.24 11.42 -1.80
N PRO A 105 -6.33 12.30 -1.34
CA PRO A 105 -4.96 12.39 -1.85
C PRO A 105 -4.07 11.20 -1.44
N VAL A 106 -4.60 10.25 -0.69
CA VAL A 106 -3.85 9.10 -0.14
C VAL A 106 -3.16 8.29 -1.24
N ALA A 107 -3.85 8.00 -2.34
CA ALA A 107 -3.28 7.22 -3.44
C ALA A 107 -2.02 7.90 -4.01
N ALA A 108 -2.05 9.22 -4.19
CA ALA A 108 -0.91 9.99 -4.70
C ALA A 108 0.30 9.89 -3.75
N ILE A 109 0.08 10.06 -2.44
CA ILE A 109 1.15 9.99 -1.43
C ILE A 109 1.77 8.59 -1.39
N VAL A 110 0.93 7.56 -1.40
CA VAL A 110 1.36 6.16 -1.36
C VAL A 110 2.15 5.78 -2.63
N ILE A 111 1.70 6.22 -3.80
CA ILE A 111 2.39 6.00 -5.09
C ILE A 111 3.75 6.72 -5.10
N LEU A 112 3.77 7.99 -4.69
CA LEU A 112 5.02 8.76 -4.61
C LEU A 112 6.01 8.13 -3.65
N THR A 113 5.54 7.64 -2.49
CA THR A 113 6.39 6.92 -1.54
C THR A 113 6.97 5.64 -2.17
N GLY A 114 6.14 4.85 -2.84
CA GLY A 114 6.59 3.63 -3.52
C GLY A 114 7.64 3.90 -4.59
N VAL A 115 7.45 4.95 -5.38
CA VAL A 115 8.40 5.36 -6.43
C VAL A 115 9.71 5.88 -5.84
N SER A 116 9.65 6.68 -4.75
CA SER A 116 10.83 7.35 -4.18
C SER A 116 11.65 6.46 -3.24
N PHE A 117 10.98 5.64 -2.41
CA PHE A 117 11.62 4.86 -1.34
C PHE A 117 11.54 3.34 -1.56
N GLY A 118 10.86 2.91 -2.62
CA GLY A 118 10.69 1.50 -2.96
C GLY A 118 9.35 0.92 -2.51
N GLY A 119 9.03 -0.26 -3.06
CA GLY A 119 7.71 -0.87 -2.88
C GLY A 119 7.36 -1.14 -1.42
N GLU A 120 8.32 -1.63 -0.63
CA GLU A 120 8.11 -1.95 0.78
C GLU A 120 7.73 -0.71 1.60
N ALA A 121 8.40 0.44 1.35
CA ALA A 121 8.07 1.70 1.99
C ALA A 121 6.69 2.21 1.56
N GLY A 122 6.35 2.08 0.27
CA GLY A 122 5.03 2.41 -0.25
C GLY A 122 3.93 1.56 0.39
N PHE A 123 4.17 0.26 0.57
CA PHE A 123 3.25 -0.63 1.28
C PHE A 123 3.03 -0.17 2.72
N LEU A 124 4.11 0.07 3.46
CA LEU A 124 4.07 0.48 4.86
C LEU A 124 3.29 1.80 5.03
N VAL A 125 3.58 2.82 4.21
CA VAL A 125 2.89 4.12 4.28
C VAL A 125 1.39 3.95 3.96
N GLY A 126 1.03 3.15 2.97
CA GLY A 126 -0.36 2.85 2.65
C GLY A 126 -1.12 2.23 3.83
N CYS A 127 -0.51 1.24 4.49
CA CYS A 127 -1.06 0.62 5.70
C CYS A 127 -1.19 1.62 6.86
N LEU A 128 -0.14 2.40 7.14
CA LEU A 128 -0.13 3.37 8.24
C LEU A 128 -1.18 4.45 8.05
N ILE A 129 -1.32 5.02 6.84
CA ILE A 129 -2.32 6.05 6.56
C ILE A 129 -3.73 5.50 6.84
N MET A 130 -4.05 4.29 6.37
CA MET A 130 -5.37 3.71 6.57
C MET A 130 -5.61 3.37 8.03
N MET A 131 -4.67 2.75 8.71
CA MET A 131 -4.78 2.42 10.12
C MET A 131 -5.01 3.66 10.98
N LEU A 132 -4.11 4.64 10.87
CA LEU A 132 -4.14 5.85 11.69
C LEU A 132 -5.37 6.71 11.37
N SER A 133 -5.70 6.92 10.10
CA SER A 133 -6.87 7.73 9.74
C SER A 133 -8.18 7.10 10.19
N ASN A 134 -8.30 5.77 10.15
CA ASN A 134 -9.49 5.08 10.62
C ASN A 134 -9.63 5.13 12.15
N MET A 135 -8.54 5.30 12.92
CA MET A 135 -8.63 5.56 14.36
C MET A 135 -9.41 6.84 14.68
N PHE A 136 -9.32 7.86 13.80
CA PHE A 136 -10.06 9.12 13.96
C PHE A 136 -11.41 9.13 13.25
N MET A 137 -11.55 8.41 12.14
CA MET A 137 -12.76 8.44 11.29
C MET A 137 -13.69 7.27 11.53
N GLY A 138 -13.30 6.31 12.35
CA GLY A 138 -14.07 5.10 12.68
C GLY A 138 -13.37 3.84 12.18
N GLN A 139 -13.12 2.93 13.11
CA GLN A 139 -12.56 1.60 12.86
C GLN A 139 -13.69 0.62 12.55
N GLY A 140 -13.39 -0.34 11.69
CA GLY A 140 -14.33 -1.40 11.35
C GLY A 140 -13.65 -2.58 10.65
N PRO A 141 -14.42 -3.63 10.31
CA PRO A 141 -13.89 -4.81 9.63
C PRO A 141 -13.31 -4.49 8.24
N TRP A 142 -13.64 -3.32 7.69
CA TRP A 142 -13.07 -2.83 6.43
C TRP A 142 -11.63 -2.33 6.54
N THR A 143 -11.15 -1.98 7.75
CA THR A 143 -9.84 -1.35 7.95
C THR A 143 -8.68 -2.19 7.40
N PRO A 144 -8.53 -3.48 7.72
CA PRO A 144 -7.45 -4.29 7.15
C PRO A 144 -7.50 -4.42 5.63
N TRP A 145 -8.72 -4.46 5.05
CA TRP A 145 -8.89 -4.48 3.59
C TRP A 145 -8.40 -3.20 2.94
N GLN A 146 -8.68 -2.05 3.56
CA GLN A 146 -8.17 -0.75 3.11
C GLN A 146 -6.67 -0.66 3.24
N MET A 147 -6.10 -1.09 4.37
CA MET A 147 -4.65 -1.12 4.60
C MET A 147 -3.97 -1.96 3.51
N PHE A 148 -4.47 -3.15 3.27
CA PHE A 148 -3.95 -4.04 2.24
C PHE A 148 -4.04 -3.43 0.84
N SER A 149 -5.19 -2.88 0.45
CA SER A 149 -5.40 -2.28 -0.87
C SER A 149 -4.45 -1.12 -1.14
N PHE A 150 -4.32 -0.17 -0.22
CA PHE A 150 -3.40 0.95 -0.38
C PHE A 150 -1.95 0.53 -0.25
N GLY A 151 -1.65 -0.44 0.60
CA GLY A 151 -0.33 -1.05 0.68
C GLY A 151 0.11 -1.62 -0.66
N ILE A 152 -0.76 -2.40 -1.32
CA ILE A 152 -0.51 -2.98 -2.64
C ILE A 152 -0.28 -1.89 -3.70
N ILE A 153 -1.08 -0.84 -3.72
CA ILE A 153 -0.92 0.25 -4.67
C ILE A 153 0.48 0.85 -4.57
N GLY A 154 0.96 1.12 -3.36
CA GLY A 154 2.31 1.64 -3.13
C GLY A 154 3.41 0.65 -3.48
N PHE A 155 3.22 -0.62 -3.13
CA PHE A 155 4.17 -1.68 -3.42
C PHE A 155 4.38 -1.88 -4.92
N LEU A 156 3.29 -1.99 -5.67
CA LEU A 156 3.34 -2.15 -7.13
C LEU A 156 3.91 -0.92 -7.82
N ALA A 157 3.59 0.30 -7.34
CA ALA A 157 4.19 1.53 -7.86
C ALA A 157 5.72 1.48 -7.79
N GLY A 158 6.28 1.07 -6.64
CA GLY A 158 7.71 0.92 -6.44
C GLY A 158 8.34 -0.14 -7.35
N ILE A 159 7.71 -1.31 -7.49
CA ILE A 159 8.20 -2.38 -8.37
C ILE A 159 8.16 -1.97 -9.84
N LEU A 160 7.03 -1.41 -10.30
CA LEU A 160 6.89 -0.99 -11.69
C LEU A 160 7.87 0.12 -12.04
N TYR A 161 8.17 1.02 -11.09
CA TYR A 161 9.19 2.04 -11.27
C TYR A 161 10.60 1.43 -11.36
N GLN A 162 10.94 0.50 -10.46
CA GLN A 162 12.24 -0.20 -10.48
C GLN A 162 12.44 -1.00 -11.77
N LYS A 163 11.37 -1.56 -12.34
CA LYS A 163 11.42 -2.26 -13.64
C LYS A 163 11.48 -1.32 -14.85
N GLY A 164 11.31 0.00 -14.64
CA GLY A 164 11.29 0.98 -15.72
C GLY A 164 9.98 1.02 -16.53
N ILE A 165 8.94 0.27 -16.09
CA ILE A 165 7.61 0.28 -16.72
C ILE A 165 6.89 1.58 -16.37
N LEU A 166 6.89 1.96 -15.09
CA LEU A 166 6.34 3.22 -14.61
C LEU A 166 7.46 4.28 -14.62
N LYS A 167 7.22 5.40 -15.29
CA LYS A 167 8.14 6.54 -15.30
C LYS A 167 7.66 7.60 -14.33
N ALA A 168 8.58 8.35 -13.71
CA ALA A 168 8.27 9.47 -12.81
C ALA A 168 7.77 10.71 -13.58
N ARG A 169 6.88 10.51 -14.56
CA ARG A 169 6.21 11.57 -15.31
C ARG A 169 4.81 11.77 -14.77
N LYS A 170 4.34 13.00 -14.66
CA LYS A 170 2.99 13.32 -14.17
C LYS A 170 1.90 12.45 -14.83
N ARG A 171 1.97 12.32 -16.17
CA ARG A 171 0.99 11.55 -16.94
C ARG A 171 0.98 10.06 -16.56
N ASP A 172 2.14 9.44 -16.48
CA ASP A 172 2.27 8.01 -16.19
C ASP A 172 1.82 7.70 -14.77
N LEU A 173 2.17 8.57 -13.79
CA LEU A 173 1.73 8.45 -12.40
C LEU A 173 0.22 8.65 -12.26
N CYS A 174 -0.39 9.60 -13.00
CA CYS A 174 -1.84 9.80 -12.99
C CYS A 174 -2.58 8.61 -13.59
N ILE A 175 -2.10 8.06 -14.72
CA ILE A 175 -2.69 6.87 -15.34
C ILE A 175 -2.60 5.67 -14.39
N TYR A 176 -1.41 5.45 -13.81
CA TYR A 176 -1.24 4.39 -12.82
C TYR A 176 -2.15 4.60 -11.61
N GLY A 177 -2.24 5.82 -11.08
CA GLY A 177 -3.10 6.17 -9.95
C GLY A 177 -4.56 5.85 -10.23
N PHE A 178 -5.07 6.27 -11.39
CA PHE A 178 -6.43 5.98 -11.82
C PHE A 178 -6.68 4.48 -11.93
N LEU A 179 -5.83 3.77 -12.69
CA LEU A 179 -5.97 2.33 -12.89
C LEU A 179 -5.87 1.55 -11.58
N SER A 180 -4.92 1.91 -10.71
CA SER A 180 -4.73 1.21 -9.44
C SER A 180 -5.90 1.42 -8.48
N VAL A 181 -6.50 2.61 -8.42
CA VAL A 181 -7.68 2.85 -7.59
C VAL A 181 -8.90 2.10 -8.14
N VAL A 182 -9.12 2.11 -9.45
CA VAL A 182 -10.27 1.41 -10.04
C VAL A 182 -10.11 -0.12 -9.94
N LEU A 183 -8.95 -0.66 -10.34
CA LEU A 183 -8.75 -2.11 -10.45
C LEU A 183 -8.35 -2.73 -9.11
N ILE A 184 -7.41 -2.13 -8.37
CA ILE A 184 -6.88 -2.75 -7.14
C ILE A 184 -7.79 -2.40 -5.97
N TYR A 185 -7.99 -1.11 -5.70
CA TYR A 185 -8.84 -0.72 -4.58
C TYR A 185 -10.29 -1.16 -4.80
N GLY A 186 -10.87 -0.87 -5.97
CA GLY A 186 -12.23 -1.30 -6.33
C GLY A 186 -12.36 -2.81 -6.36
N GLY A 187 -11.42 -3.53 -6.95
CA GLY A 187 -11.41 -4.99 -7.03
C GLY A 187 -11.29 -5.71 -5.69
N ILE A 188 -10.68 -5.07 -4.69
CA ILE A 188 -10.55 -5.61 -3.32
C ILE A 188 -11.73 -5.16 -2.44
N MET A 189 -12.06 -3.86 -2.47
CA MET A 189 -13.04 -3.29 -1.54
C MET A 189 -14.49 -3.61 -1.92
N ASN A 190 -14.84 -3.72 -3.22
CA ASN A 190 -16.21 -4.05 -3.61
C ASN A 190 -16.62 -5.47 -3.17
N PRO A 191 -15.83 -6.53 -3.43
CA PRO A 191 -16.12 -7.84 -2.86
C PRO A 191 -16.13 -7.84 -1.33
N ALA A 192 -15.18 -7.14 -0.69
CA ALA A 192 -15.14 -7.04 0.75
C ALA A 192 -16.41 -6.38 1.33
N ALA A 193 -16.90 -5.29 0.71
CA ALA A 193 -18.13 -4.62 1.10
C ALA A 193 -19.35 -5.53 0.93
N LEU A 194 -19.42 -6.28 -0.19
CA LEU A 194 -20.49 -7.24 -0.42
C LEU A 194 -20.50 -8.32 0.67
N PHE A 195 -19.36 -8.89 1.01
CA PHE A 195 -19.25 -9.87 2.07
C PHE A 195 -19.64 -9.30 3.44
N MET A 196 -19.22 -8.07 3.75
CA MET A 196 -19.60 -7.43 5.00
C MET A 196 -21.12 -7.17 5.08
N SER A 197 -21.76 -6.81 3.97
CA SER A 197 -23.21 -6.53 3.94
C SER A 197 -24.08 -7.79 4.05
N VAL A 198 -23.59 -8.92 3.57
CA VAL A 198 -24.34 -10.21 3.62
C VAL A 198 -24.30 -10.82 5.03
N TYR A 199 -23.29 -10.50 5.85
CA TYR A 199 -23.08 -11.12 7.16
C TYR A 199 -23.25 -10.16 8.36
N GLN A 200 -23.76 -8.94 8.14
CA GLN A 200 -24.28 -8.07 9.18
C GLN A 200 -25.74 -8.38 9.44
#